data_1f7fb906cfa8383fa514694a1c1d3636
#
_entry.id   1f7fb906cfa8383fa514694a1c1d3636
#
_cell.length_a   1.000
_cell.length_b   1.000
_cell.length_c   1.000
_cell.angle_alpha   90.00
_cell.angle_beta   90.00
_cell.angle_gamma   90.00
#
_symmetry.space_group_name_H-M   'P 1'
#
loop_
_entity.id
_entity.type
_entity.pdbx_description
1 polymer ?
#
loop_
_entity_poly.entity_id
_entity_poly.type
_entity_poly.pdbx_seq_one_letter_code
_entity_poly.pdbx_strand_id
1 'polypeptide(L)'
;MFNVIIIKLNKYILFAKFYLTKIPIQIIKFAVEINKQTKQFMKKIIIATGLLLMTLSTQAQVKTPQASPKADVHQVVGLTDVHVDYSRPSAKGRAVFGDLVPFGKLWRTGANGNTVVTFSEDVKIGGKDLPKGSYGLYSIPRADSWDVIFYKDTNAWGLPEDWNESKIVLKTSAKPENLNRNVETLSISVNNITNDSGNLEISWEKTLVSVKFDVPTQKTASESIEATLAGPSANDYFASAQYYYQSNGDLNKALVWVNKAIEKTKGEAPFWILRQKSLIQSKLGDKKGAIETAKLSLAGAEKANNADYVKMNKDSINEWSKK
;
A
#
# COMPACT_ATOMS: atom_id res chain seq x y z
N MET A 1 -0.19 9.84 87.55
CA MET A 1 -0.77 9.46 86.29
C MET A 1 0.02 8.44 85.51
N PHE A 2 1.34 8.42 85.47
CA PHE A 2 2.19 7.49 84.75
C PHE A 2 2.08 6.00 85.23
N ASN A 3 1.93 5.74 86.53
CA ASN A 3 1.85 4.37 87.04
C ASN A 3 0.58 3.61 86.64
N VAL A 4 -0.53 4.30 86.36
CA VAL A 4 -1.80 3.68 85.94
C VAL A 4 -1.75 3.25 84.48
N ILE A 5 -0.97 3.98 83.68
CA ILE A 5 -0.81 3.67 82.22
C ILE A 5 0.10 2.41 82.09
N ILE A 6 1.18 2.31 82.88
CA ILE A 6 2.09 1.18 82.84
C ILE A 6 1.38 -0.11 83.27
N ILE A 7 0.55 -0.06 84.30
CA ILE A 7 -0.23 -1.21 84.79
C ILE A 7 -1.23 -1.67 83.74
N LYS A 8 -1.90 -0.74 83.08
CA LYS A 8 -2.80 -1.06 81.90
C LYS A 8 -2.05 -1.66 80.74
N LEU A 9 -0.89 -1.10 80.37
CA LEU A 9 -0.09 -1.63 79.28
C LEU A 9 0.40 -3.05 79.56
N ASN A 10 0.91 -3.31 80.81
CA ASN A 10 1.34 -4.65 81.18
C ASN A 10 0.18 -5.65 81.17
N LYS A 11 -1.02 -5.25 81.54
CA LYS A 11 -2.21 -6.12 81.50
C LYS A 11 -2.60 -6.47 80.10
N TYR A 12 -2.51 -5.53 79.14
CA TYR A 12 -2.74 -5.80 77.71
C TYR A 12 -1.65 -6.65 77.06
N ILE A 13 -0.38 -6.50 77.49
CA ILE A 13 0.74 -7.32 77.04
C ILE A 13 0.61 -8.76 77.54
N LEU A 14 0.23 -8.95 78.82
CA LEU A 14 -0.04 -10.28 79.40
C LEU A 14 -1.26 -10.94 78.74
N PHE A 15 -2.34 -10.19 78.46
CA PHE A 15 -3.54 -10.66 77.78
C PHE A 15 -3.22 -11.08 76.36
N ALA A 16 -2.47 -10.30 75.65
CA ALA A 16 -2.01 -10.60 74.28
C ALA A 16 -1.09 -11.82 74.21
N LYS A 17 -0.14 -11.96 75.20
CA LYS A 17 0.68 -13.16 75.31
C LYS A 17 -0.11 -14.43 75.64
N PHE A 18 -1.15 -14.37 76.47
CA PHE A 18 -2.00 -15.50 76.79
C PHE A 18 -2.88 -15.96 75.63
N TYR A 19 -3.33 -15.06 74.79
CA TYR A 19 -4.11 -15.40 73.56
C TYR A 19 -3.22 -15.89 72.46
N LEU A 20 -2.01 -15.31 72.28
CA LEU A 20 -1.06 -15.71 71.25
C LEU A 20 -0.55 -17.15 71.42
N THR A 21 -0.44 -17.65 72.70
CA THR A 21 0.01 -19.03 72.98
C THR A 21 -1.06 -20.10 72.71
N LYS A 22 -2.34 -19.68 72.43
CA LYS A 22 -3.42 -20.61 72.12
C LYS A 22 -3.73 -20.67 70.63
N ILE A 23 -3.06 -19.86 69.75
CA ILE A 23 -3.24 -19.93 68.35
C ILE A 23 -2.51 -21.16 67.81
N PRO A 24 -3.21 -22.10 67.15
CA PRO A 24 -2.56 -23.26 66.55
C PRO A 24 -1.45 -22.84 65.60
N ILE A 25 -0.28 -23.45 65.70
CA ILE A 25 0.89 -23.18 64.86
C ILE A 25 0.53 -23.25 63.36
N GLN A 26 -0.42 -24.06 63.01
CA GLN A 26 -0.96 -24.17 61.66
C GLN A 26 -1.59 -22.87 61.15
N ILE A 27 -2.31 -22.11 62.01
CA ILE A 27 -2.91 -20.83 61.62
C ILE A 27 -1.82 -19.77 61.41
N ILE A 28 -0.79 -19.78 62.24
CA ILE A 28 0.34 -18.85 62.07
C ILE A 28 1.09 -19.16 60.76
N LYS A 29 1.37 -20.44 60.49
CA LYS A 29 2.01 -20.85 59.23
C LYS A 29 1.17 -20.46 58.05
N PHE A 30 -0.16 -20.67 58.09
CA PHE A 30 -1.10 -20.28 57.04
C PHE A 30 -1.12 -18.75 56.80
N ALA A 31 -1.16 -17.95 57.86
CA ALA A 31 -1.10 -16.49 57.77
C ALA A 31 0.23 -15.97 57.18
N VAL A 32 1.34 -16.60 57.50
CA VAL A 32 2.67 -16.29 56.96
C VAL A 32 2.72 -16.62 55.47
N GLU A 33 2.15 -17.77 55.05
CA GLU A 33 2.12 -18.18 53.64
C GLU A 33 1.23 -17.27 52.81
N ILE A 34 0.03 -16.89 53.31
CA ILE A 34 -0.83 -15.89 52.67
C ILE A 34 -0.10 -14.55 52.49
N ASN A 35 0.58 -14.08 53.52
CA ASN A 35 1.33 -12.81 53.47
C ASN A 35 2.46 -12.87 52.42
N LYS A 36 3.14 -14.01 52.29
CA LYS A 36 4.20 -14.24 51.30
C LYS A 36 3.63 -14.25 49.90
N GLN A 37 2.51 -14.95 49.67
CA GLN A 37 1.83 -14.98 48.37
C GLN A 37 1.28 -13.59 47.98
N THR A 38 0.68 -12.87 48.94
CA THR A 38 0.17 -11.51 48.70
C THR A 38 1.30 -10.53 48.34
N LYS A 39 2.44 -10.60 49.01
CA LYS A 39 3.63 -9.79 48.69
C LYS A 39 4.17 -10.12 47.28
N GLN A 40 4.18 -11.41 46.93
CA GLN A 40 4.63 -11.83 45.61
C GLN A 40 3.66 -11.40 44.48
N PHE A 41 2.36 -11.46 44.77
CA PHE A 41 1.33 -10.96 43.85
C PHE A 41 1.39 -9.44 43.67
N MET A 42 1.55 -8.69 44.75
CA MET A 42 1.74 -7.23 44.72
C MET A 42 2.99 -6.83 43.91
N LYS A 43 4.12 -7.55 44.11
CA LYS A 43 5.32 -7.32 43.29
C LYS A 43 5.06 -7.52 41.77
N LYS A 44 4.34 -8.58 41.44
CA LYS A 44 3.97 -8.82 39.99
C LYS A 44 3.06 -7.72 39.43
N ILE A 45 2.10 -7.24 40.21
CA ILE A 45 1.22 -6.13 39.81
C ILE A 45 2.05 -4.84 39.62
N ILE A 46 2.94 -4.51 40.57
CA ILE A 46 3.77 -3.30 40.45
C ILE A 46 4.68 -3.37 39.22
N ILE A 47 5.28 -4.54 38.94
CA ILE A 47 6.10 -4.73 37.74
C ILE A 47 5.24 -4.63 36.48
N ALA A 48 4.05 -5.25 36.44
CA ALA A 48 3.14 -5.17 35.30
C ALA A 48 2.63 -3.75 35.04
N THR A 49 2.31 -3.01 36.13
CA THR A 49 1.88 -1.62 36.04
C THR A 49 3.03 -0.71 35.59
N GLY A 50 4.26 -0.97 36.08
CA GLY A 50 5.45 -0.25 35.62
C GLY A 50 5.77 -0.49 34.16
N LEU A 51 5.65 -1.73 33.67
CA LEU A 51 5.79 -2.05 32.24
C LEU A 51 4.67 -1.39 31.38
N LEU A 52 3.44 -1.38 31.87
CA LEU A 52 2.31 -0.74 31.18
C LEU A 52 2.48 0.79 31.10
N LEU A 53 3.01 1.43 32.13
CA LEU A 53 3.31 2.86 32.15
C LEU A 53 4.48 3.23 31.20
N MET A 54 5.44 2.33 30.98
CA MET A 54 6.51 2.55 30.00
C MET A 54 6.02 2.48 28.55
N THR A 55 4.94 1.76 28.26
CA THR A 55 4.35 1.71 26.91
C THR A 55 3.48 2.93 26.56
N LEU A 56 3.14 3.75 27.56
CA LEU A 56 2.38 4.99 27.39
C LEU A 56 3.27 6.21 27.11
N SER A 57 4.55 6.01 26.77
CA SER A 57 5.39 7.08 26.23
C SER A 57 4.85 7.48 24.85
N THR A 58 3.69 8.13 24.82
CA THR A 58 3.26 8.89 23.65
C THR A 58 4.34 9.92 23.41
N GLN A 59 5.12 9.73 22.37
CA GLN A 59 6.02 10.77 21.92
C GLN A 59 5.15 11.96 21.53
N ALA A 60 5.04 12.92 22.41
CA ALA A 60 4.49 14.23 22.09
C ALA A 60 5.47 14.91 21.11
N GLN A 61 5.44 14.51 19.84
CA GLN A 61 6.18 15.23 18.81
C GLN A 61 5.52 16.59 18.65
N VAL A 62 6.26 17.63 18.94
CA VAL A 62 5.84 18.99 18.65
C VAL A 62 5.63 19.08 17.13
N LYS A 63 4.37 19.30 16.71
CA LYS A 63 4.05 19.49 15.29
C LYS A 63 4.43 20.90 14.89
N THR A 64 5.50 21.05 14.15
CA THR A 64 5.92 22.31 13.55
C THR A 64 5.77 22.25 12.03
N PRO A 65 5.50 23.40 11.37
CA PRO A 65 5.52 23.48 9.92
C PRO A 65 6.87 23.07 9.37
N GLN A 66 6.89 22.27 8.29
CA GLN A 66 8.13 21.91 7.61
C GLN A 66 8.65 23.09 6.79
N ALA A 67 9.95 23.29 6.79
CA ALA A 67 10.60 24.35 6.00
C ALA A 67 10.39 24.18 4.49
N SER A 68 10.21 22.94 4.03
CA SER A 68 9.88 22.57 2.66
C SER A 68 8.69 21.61 2.71
N PRO A 69 7.44 22.12 2.70
CA PRO A 69 6.24 21.28 2.81
C PRO A 69 6.12 20.35 1.61
N LYS A 70 5.51 19.20 1.83
CA LYS A 70 5.17 18.25 0.77
C LYS A 70 4.05 18.81 -0.12
N ALA A 71 4.09 18.45 -1.38
CA ALA A 71 3.01 18.65 -2.34
C ALA A 71 2.84 17.39 -3.18
N ASP A 72 1.61 17.15 -3.57
CA ASP A 72 1.18 16.14 -4.52
C ASP A 72 0.47 16.85 -5.68
N VAL A 73 0.81 16.47 -6.90
CA VAL A 73 0.13 16.92 -8.11
C VAL A 73 -0.40 15.70 -8.82
N HIS A 74 -1.69 15.65 -9.01
CA HIS A 74 -2.37 14.65 -9.83
C HIS A 74 -3.01 15.35 -11.04
N GLN A 75 -2.67 14.90 -12.24
CA GLN A 75 -3.21 15.41 -13.49
C GLN A 75 -3.45 14.28 -14.48
N VAL A 76 -4.65 14.23 -15.05
CA VAL A 76 -4.96 13.33 -16.16
C VAL A 76 -4.60 14.03 -17.46
N VAL A 77 -3.81 13.35 -18.30
CA VAL A 77 -3.45 13.80 -19.64
C VAL A 77 -3.92 12.74 -20.63
N GLY A 78 -4.91 13.09 -21.47
CA GLY A 78 -5.61 12.11 -22.27
C GLY A 78 -6.28 11.03 -21.38
N LEU A 79 -5.77 9.81 -21.44
CA LEU A 79 -6.21 8.68 -20.60
C LEU A 79 -5.12 8.20 -19.63
N THR A 80 -4.09 9.02 -19.41
CA THR A 80 -2.94 8.71 -18.56
C THR A 80 -2.98 9.54 -17.29
N ASP A 81 -2.94 8.90 -16.13
CA ASP A 81 -2.74 9.57 -14.85
C ASP A 81 -1.26 9.89 -14.64
N VAL A 82 -0.99 11.13 -14.27
CA VAL A 82 0.36 11.62 -13.91
C VAL A 82 0.33 12.13 -12.49
N HIS A 83 1.17 11.55 -11.62
CA HIS A 83 1.35 11.99 -10.24
C HIS A 83 2.75 12.52 -10.02
N VAL A 84 2.90 13.58 -9.23
CA VAL A 84 4.19 14.13 -8.83
C VAL A 84 4.20 14.39 -7.34
N ASP A 85 4.95 13.58 -6.60
CA ASP A 85 5.20 13.74 -5.17
C ASP A 85 6.52 14.45 -4.95
N TYR A 86 6.52 15.60 -4.25
CA TYR A 86 7.73 16.38 -4.04
C TYR A 86 7.66 17.28 -2.80
N SER A 87 8.81 17.79 -2.36
CA SER A 87 8.89 18.81 -1.32
C SER A 87 9.24 20.17 -1.92
N ARG A 88 8.59 21.23 -1.45
CA ARG A 88 8.59 22.58 -2.00
C ARG A 88 9.43 23.54 -1.15
N PRO A 89 10.74 23.68 -1.39
CA PRO A 89 11.55 24.72 -0.75
C PRO A 89 11.17 26.10 -1.28
N SER A 90 11.30 27.12 -0.42
CA SER A 90 11.18 28.54 -0.78
C SER A 90 12.55 29.18 -0.94
N ALA A 91 12.67 30.14 -1.85
CA ALA A 91 13.91 30.87 -2.10
C ALA A 91 14.35 31.69 -0.88
N LYS A 92 13.43 32.38 -0.22
CA LYS A 92 13.69 33.23 0.97
C LYS A 92 14.79 34.25 0.73
N GLY A 93 14.74 34.91 -0.43
CA GLY A 93 15.69 35.93 -0.83
C GLY A 93 17.07 35.44 -1.25
N ARG A 94 17.27 34.11 -1.35
CA ARG A 94 18.54 33.52 -1.85
C ARG A 94 18.48 33.40 -3.37
N ALA A 95 19.65 33.53 -4.01
CA ALA A 95 19.78 33.09 -5.40
C ALA A 95 19.68 31.55 -5.45
N VAL A 96 18.81 31.03 -6.29
CA VAL A 96 18.55 29.57 -6.32
C VAL A 96 19.53 28.89 -7.28
N PHE A 97 19.42 29.15 -8.57
CA PHE A 97 20.22 28.44 -9.56
C PHE A 97 21.59 29.12 -9.73
N GLY A 98 22.66 28.34 -9.57
CA GLY A 98 24.05 28.80 -9.53
C GLY A 98 24.59 28.97 -8.12
N ASP A 99 23.73 29.10 -7.08
CA ASP A 99 24.13 29.24 -5.67
C ASP A 99 23.53 28.12 -4.81
N LEU A 100 22.28 28.23 -4.39
CA LEU A 100 21.59 27.20 -3.57
C LEU A 100 21.52 25.82 -4.28
N VAL A 101 21.29 25.83 -5.58
CA VAL A 101 21.40 24.69 -6.49
C VAL A 101 22.51 24.97 -7.49
N PRO A 102 23.77 24.50 -7.25
CA PRO A 102 24.90 24.81 -8.08
C PRO A 102 24.75 24.30 -9.51
N PHE A 103 25.17 25.06 -10.49
CA PHE A 103 25.18 24.62 -11.87
C PHE A 103 26.11 23.42 -12.10
N GLY A 104 25.72 22.54 -13.00
CA GLY A 104 26.44 21.32 -13.35
C GLY A 104 26.43 20.22 -12.27
N LYS A 105 25.71 20.42 -11.20
CA LYS A 105 25.58 19.42 -10.14
C LYS A 105 24.21 18.72 -10.18
N LEU A 106 24.22 17.43 -9.83
CA LEU A 106 22.99 16.66 -9.68
C LEU A 106 22.14 17.22 -8.54
N TRP A 107 20.85 17.40 -8.81
CA TRP A 107 19.85 17.88 -7.86
C TRP A 107 18.63 16.95 -7.86
N ARG A 108 18.08 16.63 -6.67
CA ARG A 108 16.87 15.81 -6.49
C ARG A 108 15.57 16.48 -6.92
N THR A 109 15.68 17.63 -7.61
CA THR A 109 14.54 18.42 -8.14
C THR A 109 13.49 18.74 -7.06
N GLY A 110 13.96 19.06 -5.86
CA GLY A 110 13.14 19.32 -4.68
C GLY A 110 13.96 19.46 -3.41
N ALA A 111 13.37 19.10 -2.30
CA ALA A 111 13.99 19.07 -0.97
C ALA A 111 13.57 17.81 -0.20
N ASN A 112 14.23 17.50 0.93
CA ASN A 112 14.00 16.32 1.75
C ASN A 112 14.22 15.02 0.94
N GLY A 113 13.19 14.17 0.81
CA GLY A 113 13.22 13.03 -0.11
C GLY A 113 13.30 13.48 -1.57
N ASN A 114 13.69 12.57 -2.45
CA ASN A 114 13.69 12.84 -3.89
C ASN A 114 12.25 13.05 -4.42
N THR A 115 12.13 13.86 -5.45
CA THR A 115 10.88 14.02 -6.21
C THR A 115 10.58 12.73 -6.95
N VAL A 116 9.32 12.32 -6.96
CA VAL A 116 8.85 11.12 -7.66
C VAL A 116 7.79 11.51 -8.69
N VAL A 117 7.96 11.04 -9.92
CA VAL A 117 6.95 11.18 -10.98
C VAL A 117 6.45 9.79 -11.34
N THR A 118 5.13 9.62 -11.40
CA THR A 118 4.47 8.35 -11.75
C THR A 118 3.59 8.54 -12.97
N PHE A 119 3.69 7.64 -13.93
CA PHE A 119 2.83 7.54 -15.10
C PHE A 119 2.05 6.22 -15.05
N SER A 120 0.72 6.27 -15.28
CA SER A 120 -0.13 5.07 -15.32
C SER A 120 0.00 4.27 -16.62
N GLU A 121 0.51 4.89 -17.68
CA GLU A 121 0.73 4.29 -19.00
C GLU A 121 2.14 4.58 -19.51
N ASP A 122 2.60 3.83 -20.51
CA ASP A 122 3.85 4.09 -21.19
C ASP A 122 3.79 5.47 -21.87
N VAL A 123 4.81 6.30 -21.71
CA VAL A 123 4.86 7.64 -22.29
C VAL A 123 6.11 7.82 -23.15
N LYS A 124 6.13 8.85 -23.98
CA LYS A 124 7.32 9.25 -24.74
C LYS A 124 7.81 10.60 -24.28
N ILE A 125 9.11 10.72 -24.01
CA ILE A 125 9.75 11.96 -23.60
C ILE A 125 10.94 12.22 -24.53
N GLY A 126 10.87 13.33 -25.27
CA GLY A 126 11.89 13.63 -26.30
C GLY A 126 11.98 12.54 -27.37
N GLY A 127 10.86 11.89 -27.71
CA GLY A 127 10.78 10.79 -28.67
C GLY A 127 11.27 9.42 -28.17
N LYS A 128 11.72 9.32 -26.92
CA LYS A 128 12.18 8.08 -26.29
C LYS A 128 11.08 7.51 -25.42
N ASP A 129 10.94 6.17 -25.42
CA ASP A 129 9.94 5.48 -24.61
C ASP A 129 10.37 5.49 -23.13
N LEU A 130 9.42 5.82 -22.26
CA LEU A 130 9.50 5.67 -20.83
C LEU A 130 8.34 4.77 -20.40
N PRO A 131 8.59 3.53 -19.93
CA PRO A 131 7.55 2.62 -19.46
C PRO A 131 6.71 3.22 -18.34
N LYS A 132 5.48 2.76 -18.20
CA LYS A 132 4.65 3.10 -17.04
C LYS A 132 5.32 2.71 -15.73
N GLY A 133 5.12 3.53 -14.69
CA GLY A 133 5.73 3.29 -13.39
C GLY A 133 6.11 4.59 -12.69
N SER A 134 6.81 4.43 -11.57
CA SER A 134 7.29 5.55 -10.74
C SER A 134 8.79 5.73 -10.89
N TYR A 135 9.24 6.98 -10.99
CA TYR A 135 10.62 7.33 -11.22
C TYR A 135 11.05 8.45 -10.28
N GLY A 136 12.26 8.34 -9.73
CA GLY A 136 12.92 9.47 -9.08
C GLY A 136 13.26 10.53 -10.13
N LEU A 137 12.79 11.75 -9.93
CA LEU A 137 13.09 12.88 -10.80
C LEU A 137 14.33 13.61 -10.30
N TYR A 138 15.39 13.60 -11.11
CA TYR A 138 16.61 14.36 -10.86
C TYR A 138 16.87 15.32 -11.99
N SER A 139 17.63 16.37 -11.71
CA SER A 139 18.05 17.31 -12.74
C SER A 139 19.48 17.81 -12.53
N ILE A 140 20.12 18.22 -13.61
CA ILE A 140 21.42 18.90 -13.60
C ILE A 140 21.22 20.27 -14.24
N PRO A 141 20.96 21.32 -13.45
CA PRO A 141 20.77 22.66 -13.96
C PRO A 141 22.07 23.21 -14.57
N ARG A 142 21.94 23.93 -15.68
CA ARG A 142 22.96 24.80 -16.27
C ARG A 142 22.29 26.08 -16.74
N ALA A 143 23.08 27.09 -17.08
CA ALA A 143 22.54 28.39 -17.48
C ALA A 143 21.67 28.32 -18.76
N ASP A 144 22.03 27.47 -19.69
CA ASP A 144 21.47 27.38 -21.03
C ASP A 144 20.75 26.06 -21.34
N SER A 145 20.94 25.03 -20.52
CA SER A 145 20.38 23.70 -20.71
C SER A 145 20.32 22.94 -19.41
N TRP A 146 19.22 22.22 -19.18
CA TRP A 146 19.08 21.30 -18.05
C TRP A 146 19.04 19.86 -18.55
N ASP A 147 19.73 18.97 -17.85
CA ASP A 147 19.44 17.54 -17.97
C ASP A 147 18.31 17.21 -16.99
N VAL A 148 17.27 16.56 -17.49
CA VAL A 148 16.17 16.00 -16.67
C VAL A 148 16.22 14.49 -16.75
N ILE A 149 16.27 13.82 -15.59
CA ILE A 149 16.63 12.43 -15.45
C ILE A 149 15.52 11.69 -14.72
N PHE A 150 14.99 10.62 -15.34
CA PHE A 150 14.08 9.68 -14.75
C PHE A 150 14.87 8.46 -14.28
N TYR A 151 14.91 8.28 -12.97
CA TYR A 151 15.75 7.30 -12.29
C TYR A 151 14.92 6.20 -11.67
N LYS A 152 15.42 4.97 -11.70
CA LYS A 152 14.65 3.79 -11.26
C LYS A 152 14.27 3.81 -9.78
N ASP A 153 15.14 4.30 -8.90
CA ASP A 153 14.90 4.29 -7.45
C ASP A 153 14.10 5.55 -7.03
N THR A 154 13.09 5.35 -6.21
CA THR A 154 12.12 6.39 -5.82
C THR A 154 12.14 6.73 -4.33
N ASN A 155 12.99 6.10 -3.51
CA ASN A 155 12.94 6.20 -2.05
C ASN A 155 14.20 6.81 -1.41
N ALA A 156 15.00 7.58 -2.16
CA ALA A 156 16.19 8.20 -1.63
C ALA A 156 15.84 9.40 -0.74
N TRP A 157 16.50 9.50 0.42
CA TRP A 157 16.50 10.72 1.21
C TRP A 157 17.64 11.61 0.73
N GLY A 158 17.32 12.56 -0.11
CA GLY A 158 18.34 13.43 -0.76
C GLY A 158 18.78 12.90 -2.12
N LEU A 159 20.07 12.93 -2.36
CA LEU A 159 20.69 12.23 -3.48
C LEU A 159 21.00 10.80 -3.07
N PRO A 160 20.93 9.82 -3.98
CA PRO A 160 21.41 8.47 -3.71
C PRO A 160 22.89 8.49 -3.27
N GLU A 161 23.21 7.76 -2.22
CA GLU A 161 24.62 7.64 -1.75
C GLU A 161 25.50 7.04 -2.86
N ASP A 162 24.97 5.99 -3.53
CA ASP A 162 25.61 5.34 -4.67
C ASP A 162 24.85 5.69 -5.96
N TRP A 163 25.18 6.83 -6.57
CA TRP A 163 24.63 7.17 -7.88
C TRP A 163 25.13 6.17 -8.93
N ASN A 164 24.22 5.51 -9.60
CA ASN A 164 24.52 4.50 -10.61
C ASN A 164 23.83 4.86 -11.93
N GLU A 165 24.62 5.18 -12.95
CA GLU A 165 24.10 5.58 -14.27
C GLU A 165 23.28 4.47 -14.95
N SER A 166 23.52 3.19 -14.63
CA SER A 166 22.70 2.09 -15.15
C SER A 166 21.24 2.08 -14.67
N LYS A 167 20.93 2.86 -13.62
CA LYS A 167 19.57 3.06 -13.11
C LYS A 167 18.86 4.26 -13.76
N ILE A 168 19.54 4.99 -14.64
CA ILE A 168 18.91 6.03 -15.46
C ILE A 168 18.04 5.33 -16.50
N VAL A 169 16.72 5.48 -16.36
CA VAL A 169 15.77 4.89 -17.30
C VAL A 169 15.63 5.79 -18.53
N LEU A 170 15.56 7.09 -18.30
CA LEU A 170 15.53 8.08 -19.36
C LEU A 170 16.25 9.36 -18.93
N LYS A 171 16.99 9.94 -19.84
CA LYS A 171 17.57 11.27 -19.72
C LYS A 171 17.20 12.11 -20.93
N THR A 172 16.71 13.32 -20.70
CA THR A 172 16.39 14.31 -21.72
C THR A 172 16.96 15.66 -21.36
N SER A 173 17.08 16.54 -22.33
CA SER A 173 17.52 17.91 -22.10
C SER A 173 16.38 18.89 -22.37
N ALA A 174 16.30 19.95 -21.55
CA ALA A 174 15.34 21.03 -21.71
C ALA A 174 16.04 22.39 -21.53
N LYS A 175 15.60 23.36 -22.31
CA LYS A 175 16.12 24.72 -22.22
C LYS A 175 15.37 25.48 -21.13
N PRO A 176 16.09 26.15 -20.19
CA PRO A 176 15.44 27.00 -19.21
C PRO A 176 14.88 28.28 -19.88
N GLU A 177 13.70 28.68 -19.43
CA GLU A 177 13.01 29.90 -19.84
C GLU A 177 12.98 30.90 -18.66
N ASN A 178 13.10 32.20 -18.98
CA ASN A 178 13.02 33.23 -17.96
C ASN A 178 11.57 33.68 -17.77
N LEU A 179 11.09 33.58 -16.53
CA LEU A 179 9.74 34.00 -16.15
C LEU A 179 9.70 35.50 -15.85
N ASN A 180 8.61 36.17 -16.28
CA ASN A 180 8.34 37.58 -15.95
C ASN A 180 7.93 37.81 -14.48
N ARG A 181 7.65 36.73 -13.72
CA ARG A 181 7.26 36.74 -12.32
C ARG A 181 8.25 35.95 -11.49
N ASN A 182 8.37 36.30 -10.22
CA ASN A 182 9.13 35.47 -9.27
C ASN A 182 8.27 34.35 -8.70
N VAL A 183 8.77 33.14 -8.75
CA VAL A 183 8.16 31.93 -8.14
C VAL A 183 8.92 31.65 -6.84
N GLU A 184 8.43 32.17 -5.72
CA GLU A 184 9.10 32.08 -4.41
C GLU A 184 9.30 30.65 -3.93
N THR A 185 8.29 29.79 -4.10
CA THR A 185 8.32 28.40 -3.66
C THR A 185 8.37 27.48 -4.88
N LEU A 186 9.34 26.56 -4.92
CA LEU A 186 9.44 25.56 -6.00
C LEU A 186 8.08 25.00 -6.35
N SER A 187 7.75 24.98 -7.63
CA SER A 187 6.52 24.42 -8.16
C SER A 187 6.83 23.43 -9.28
N ILE A 188 6.29 22.25 -9.18
CA ILE A 188 6.24 21.26 -10.27
C ILE A 188 4.78 21.12 -10.65
N SER A 189 4.49 21.18 -11.94
CA SER A 189 3.11 21.14 -12.47
C SER A 189 3.07 20.43 -13.81
N VAL A 190 1.87 20.05 -14.24
CA VAL A 190 1.62 19.50 -15.57
C VAL A 190 0.73 20.50 -16.29
N ASN A 191 1.24 21.06 -17.37
CA ASN A 191 0.59 22.12 -18.15
C ASN A 191 0.60 21.80 -19.65
N ASN A 192 0.08 22.73 -20.47
CA ASN A 192 0.01 22.59 -21.94
C ASN A 192 -0.64 21.26 -22.37
N ILE A 193 -1.73 20.90 -21.67
CA ILE A 193 -2.40 19.60 -21.81
C ILE A 193 -3.20 19.57 -23.10
N THR A 194 -2.98 18.49 -23.84
CA THR A 194 -3.79 18.07 -24.99
C THR A 194 -4.32 16.65 -24.77
N ASN A 195 -5.06 16.10 -25.71
CA ASN A 195 -5.47 14.70 -25.65
C ASN A 195 -4.28 13.72 -25.66
N ASP A 196 -3.17 14.11 -26.28
CA ASP A 196 -2.06 13.20 -26.58
C ASP A 196 -0.73 13.65 -25.94
N SER A 197 -0.70 14.76 -25.23
CA SER A 197 0.54 15.26 -24.61
C SER A 197 0.30 16.23 -23.46
N GLY A 198 1.31 16.39 -22.63
CA GLY A 198 1.42 17.44 -21.61
C GLY A 198 2.87 17.84 -21.40
N ASN A 199 3.08 18.87 -20.62
CA ASN A 199 4.41 19.34 -20.23
C ASN A 199 4.57 19.19 -18.70
N LEU A 200 5.61 18.48 -18.28
CA LEU A 200 6.09 18.52 -16.91
C LEU A 200 6.94 19.77 -16.72
N GLU A 201 6.48 20.69 -15.91
CA GLU A 201 7.10 21.98 -15.70
C GLU A 201 7.70 22.11 -14.29
N ILE A 202 8.94 22.60 -14.21
CA ILE A 202 9.68 22.88 -12.98
C ILE A 202 9.93 24.38 -12.96
N SER A 203 9.34 25.10 -11.99
CA SER A 203 9.49 26.53 -11.86
C SER A 203 9.96 26.95 -10.47
N TRP A 204 11.00 27.81 -10.42
CA TRP A 204 11.50 28.40 -9.20
C TRP A 204 12.25 29.71 -9.50
N GLU A 205 12.08 30.71 -8.65
CA GLU A 205 12.50 32.11 -8.92
C GLU A 205 11.97 32.60 -10.28
N LYS A 206 12.84 32.96 -11.18
CA LYS A 206 12.52 33.41 -12.55
C LYS A 206 12.77 32.34 -13.60
N THR A 207 12.98 31.10 -13.21
CA THR A 207 13.31 30.00 -14.12
C THR A 207 12.16 29.04 -14.27
N LEU A 208 11.84 28.69 -15.50
CA LEU A 208 10.94 27.62 -15.89
C LEU A 208 11.70 26.60 -16.75
N VAL A 209 11.58 25.34 -16.45
CA VAL A 209 12.03 24.24 -17.32
C VAL A 209 10.82 23.37 -17.65
N SER A 210 10.58 23.17 -18.93
CA SER A 210 9.41 22.46 -19.46
C SER A 210 9.88 21.23 -20.24
N VAL A 211 9.37 20.07 -19.86
CA VAL A 211 9.65 18.78 -20.53
C VAL A 211 8.37 18.23 -21.09
N LYS A 212 8.25 18.23 -22.40
CA LYS A 212 7.10 17.64 -23.09
C LYS A 212 7.14 16.12 -22.97
N PHE A 213 5.97 15.54 -22.70
CA PHE A 213 5.72 14.10 -22.79
C PHE A 213 4.47 13.82 -23.62
N ASP A 214 4.52 12.73 -24.39
CA ASP A 214 3.38 12.26 -25.19
C ASP A 214 2.80 11.02 -24.53
N VAL A 215 1.46 10.91 -24.55
CA VAL A 215 0.69 9.82 -23.93
C VAL A 215 -0.04 8.98 -24.99
N PRO A 216 -0.29 7.68 -24.77
CA PRO A 216 -0.82 6.76 -25.77
C PRO A 216 -2.35 6.81 -25.89
N THR A 217 -2.97 8.01 -25.79
CA THR A 217 -4.43 8.16 -25.72
C THR A 217 -5.14 7.51 -26.90
N GLN A 218 -4.67 7.74 -28.11
CA GLN A 218 -5.31 7.17 -29.31
C GLN A 218 -5.28 5.64 -29.29
N LYS A 219 -4.16 5.04 -28.91
CA LYS A 219 -4.02 3.58 -28.79
C LYS A 219 -4.99 3.04 -27.75
N THR A 220 -4.95 3.59 -26.52
CA THR A 220 -5.78 3.16 -25.39
C THR A 220 -7.28 3.33 -25.69
N ALA A 221 -7.67 4.46 -26.32
CA ALA A 221 -9.05 4.70 -26.73
C ALA A 221 -9.50 3.70 -27.82
N SER A 222 -8.67 3.45 -28.84
CA SER A 222 -9.00 2.49 -29.89
C SER A 222 -9.17 1.07 -29.35
N GLU A 223 -8.26 0.61 -28.50
CA GLU A 223 -8.35 -0.70 -27.84
C GLU A 223 -9.62 -0.83 -26.99
N SER A 224 -9.99 0.21 -26.25
CA SER A 224 -11.22 0.28 -25.45
C SER A 224 -12.48 0.23 -26.34
N ILE A 225 -12.49 0.97 -27.44
CA ILE A 225 -13.59 0.98 -28.42
C ILE A 225 -13.75 -0.40 -29.05
N GLU A 226 -12.66 -1.01 -29.52
CA GLU A 226 -12.68 -2.34 -30.12
C GLU A 226 -13.17 -3.40 -29.12
N ALA A 227 -12.68 -3.37 -27.89
CA ALA A 227 -13.12 -4.28 -26.82
C ALA A 227 -14.63 -4.12 -26.52
N THR A 228 -15.12 -2.88 -26.47
CA THR A 228 -16.54 -2.58 -26.23
C THR A 228 -17.42 -3.06 -27.40
N LEU A 229 -17.01 -2.81 -28.63
CA LEU A 229 -17.76 -3.22 -29.84
C LEU A 229 -17.69 -4.74 -30.06
N ALA A 230 -16.68 -5.44 -29.57
CA ALA A 230 -16.60 -6.91 -29.57
C ALA A 230 -17.59 -7.57 -28.60
N GLY A 231 -18.26 -6.79 -27.75
CA GLY A 231 -19.19 -7.25 -26.73
C GLY A 231 -18.49 -7.80 -25.49
N PRO A 232 -19.28 -8.33 -24.50
CA PRO A 232 -18.73 -8.77 -23.22
C PRO A 232 -17.60 -9.79 -23.37
N SER A 233 -16.56 -9.65 -22.58
CA SER A 233 -15.43 -10.56 -22.53
C SER A 233 -15.78 -11.89 -21.85
N ALA A 234 -14.91 -12.89 -21.97
CA ALA A 234 -15.04 -14.14 -21.21
C ALA A 234 -15.13 -13.90 -19.69
N ASN A 235 -14.36 -12.92 -19.19
CA ASN A 235 -14.34 -12.58 -17.78
C ASN A 235 -15.64 -11.90 -17.31
N ASP A 236 -16.27 -11.06 -18.15
CA ASP A 236 -17.54 -10.43 -17.80
C ASP A 236 -18.65 -11.45 -17.67
N TYR A 237 -18.70 -12.41 -18.60
CA TYR A 237 -19.64 -13.53 -18.52
C TYR A 237 -19.36 -14.45 -17.32
N PHE A 238 -18.10 -14.75 -17.03
CA PHE A 238 -17.72 -15.53 -15.85
C PHE A 238 -18.12 -14.84 -14.56
N ALA A 239 -17.79 -13.57 -14.37
CA ALA A 239 -18.11 -12.79 -13.19
C ALA A 239 -19.64 -12.71 -12.96
N SER A 240 -20.41 -12.52 -14.06
CA SER A 240 -21.87 -12.51 -14.00
C SER A 240 -22.45 -13.85 -13.57
N ALA A 241 -21.94 -14.96 -14.10
CA ALA A 241 -22.35 -16.30 -13.73
C ALA A 241 -22.02 -16.62 -12.25
N GLN A 242 -20.84 -16.22 -11.80
CA GLN A 242 -20.39 -16.39 -10.42
C GLN A 242 -21.29 -15.60 -9.45
N TYR A 243 -21.60 -14.37 -9.76
CA TYR A 243 -22.47 -13.52 -8.93
C TYR A 243 -23.87 -14.15 -8.78
N TYR A 244 -24.49 -14.62 -9.88
CA TYR A 244 -25.81 -15.27 -9.83
C TYR A 244 -25.81 -16.59 -9.06
N TYR A 245 -24.72 -17.36 -9.15
CA TYR A 245 -24.53 -18.57 -8.35
C TYR A 245 -24.43 -18.25 -6.84
N GLN A 246 -23.65 -17.24 -6.48
CA GLN A 246 -23.41 -16.85 -5.09
C GLN A 246 -24.63 -16.17 -4.44
N SER A 247 -25.33 -15.34 -5.21
CA SER A 247 -26.53 -14.63 -4.73
C SER A 247 -27.82 -15.46 -4.78
N ASN A 248 -27.76 -16.74 -5.13
CA ASN A 248 -28.92 -17.59 -5.39
C ASN A 248 -29.88 -17.01 -6.45
N GLY A 249 -29.32 -16.31 -7.43
CA GLY A 249 -30.06 -15.78 -8.56
C GLY A 249 -30.50 -16.86 -9.56
N ASP A 250 -30.91 -16.44 -10.76
CA ASP A 250 -31.36 -17.39 -11.82
C ASP A 250 -30.15 -18.23 -12.31
N LEU A 251 -30.13 -19.49 -11.85
CA LEU A 251 -29.09 -20.45 -12.19
C LEU A 251 -29.08 -20.86 -13.67
N ASN A 252 -30.21 -20.78 -14.38
CA ASN A 252 -30.27 -21.06 -15.81
C ASN A 252 -29.55 -19.95 -16.57
N LYS A 253 -29.74 -18.67 -16.20
CA LYS A 253 -28.95 -17.57 -16.76
C LYS A 253 -27.48 -17.71 -16.42
N ALA A 254 -27.14 -18.09 -15.21
CA ALA A 254 -25.76 -18.34 -14.81
C ALA A 254 -25.09 -19.42 -15.67
N LEU A 255 -25.83 -20.49 -15.99
CA LEU A 255 -25.35 -21.56 -16.86
C LEU A 255 -25.12 -21.07 -18.30
N VAL A 256 -26.04 -20.26 -18.82
CA VAL A 256 -25.87 -19.63 -20.15
C VAL A 256 -24.63 -18.77 -20.18
N TRP A 257 -24.40 -17.94 -19.17
CA TRP A 257 -23.25 -17.03 -19.14
C TRP A 257 -21.91 -17.76 -18.93
N VAL A 258 -21.85 -18.78 -18.06
CA VAL A 258 -20.62 -19.55 -17.92
C VAL A 258 -20.25 -20.31 -19.19
N ASN A 259 -21.25 -20.78 -19.96
CA ASN A 259 -21.02 -21.37 -21.28
C ASN A 259 -20.46 -20.32 -22.27
N LYS A 260 -21.03 -19.11 -22.31
CA LYS A 260 -20.51 -17.99 -23.12
C LYS A 260 -19.10 -17.60 -22.70
N ALA A 261 -18.79 -17.65 -21.40
CA ALA A 261 -17.42 -17.44 -20.93
C ALA A 261 -16.47 -18.48 -21.54
N ILE A 262 -16.86 -19.75 -21.54
CA ILE A 262 -16.06 -20.84 -22.12
C ILE A 262 -15.91 -20.65 -23.64
N GLU A 263 -16.97 -20.33 -24.36
CA GLU A 263 -16.96 -20.08 -25.83
C GLU A 263 -16.01 -18.94 -26.21
N LYS A 264 -15.91 -17.91 -25.36
CA LYS A 264 -15.02 -16.76 -25.59
C LYS A 264 -13.57 -17.02 -25.22
N THR A 265 -13.22 -18.16 -24.59
CA THR A 265 -11.82 -18.51 -24.37
C THR A 265 -11.19 -19.01 -25.67
N LYS A 266 -10.02 -18.45 -26.01
CA LYS A 266 -9.25 -18.90 -27.17
C LYS A 266 -8.41 -20.11 -26.75
N GLY A 267 -8.93 -21.35 -26.96
CA GLY A 267 -8.23 -22.59 -26.59
C GLY A 267 -8.93 -23.36 -25.46
N GLU A 268 -8.17 -24.04 -24.59
CA GLU A 268 -8.73 -24.79 -23.46
C GLU A 268 -9.38 -23.83 -22.46
N ALA A 269 -10.60 -24.18 -22.04
CA ALA A 269 -11.31 -23.41 -21.01
C ALA A 269 -10.54 -23.44 -19.68
N PRO A 270 -10.31 -22.28 -19.04
CA PRO A 270 -9.62 -22.23 -17.76
C PRO A 270 -10.32 -23.08 -16.68
N PHE A 271 -9.55 -23.81 -15.87
CA PHE A 271 -10.09 -24.75 -14.87
C PHE A 271 -11.03 -24.07 -13.86
N TRP A 272 -10.81 -22.81 -13.54
CA TRP A 272 -11.70 -22.06 -12.62
C TRP A 272 -13.07 -21.75 -13.25
N ILE A 273 -13.16 -21.52 -14.56
CA ILE A 273 -14.43 -21.34 -15.27
C ILE A 273 -15.18 -22.68 -15.33
N LEU A 274 -14.47 -23.76 -15.65
CA LEU A 274 -15.04 -25.11 -15.63
C LEU A 274 -15.53 -25.50 -14.22
N ARG A 275 -14.77 -25.14 -13.19
CA ARG A 275 -15.20 -25.32 -11.79
C ARG A 275 -16.53 -24.62 -11.52
N GLN A 276 -16.65 -23.35 -11.92
CA GLN A 276 -17.90 -22.59 -11.75
C GLN A 276 -19.08 -23.24 -12.47
N LYS A 277 -18.86 -23.70 -13.71
CA LYS A 277 -19.88 -24.44 -14.47
C LYS A 277 -20.34 -25.69 -13.74
N SER A 278 -19.42 -26.51 -13.25
CA SER A 278 -19.74 -27.73 -12.54
C SER A 278 -20.58 -27.48 -11.27
N LEU A 279 -20.29 -26.41 -10.54
CA LEU A 279 -21.08 -26.02 -9.36
C LEU A 279 -22.52 -25.60 -9.73
N ILE A 280 -22.67 -24.81 -10.81
CA ILE A 280 -23.98 -24.39 -11.30
C ILE A 280 -24.79 -25.61 -11.76
N GLN A 281 -24.20 -26.52 -12.53
CA GLN A 281 -24.85 -27.75 -12.98
C GLN A 281 -25.32 -28.61 -11.80
N SER A 282 -24.45 -28.82 -10.79
CA SER A 282 -24.81 -29.55 -9.58
C SER A 282 -26.03 -28.94 -8.86
N LYS A 283 -26.02 -27.60 -8.73
CA LYS A 283 -27.13 -26.87 -8.06
C LYS A 283 -28.42 -26.88 -8.87
N LEU A 284 -28.35 -27.04 -10.19
CA LEU A 284 -29.50 -27.28 -11.09
C LEU A 284 -29.96 -28.73 -11.11
N GLY A 285 -29.29 -29.65 -10.42
CA GLY A 285 -29.63 -31.08 -10.38
C GLY A 285 -28.95 -31.92 -11.48
N ASP A 286 -28.22 -31.32 -12.40
CA ASP A 286 -27.43 -32.01 -13.42
C ASP A 286 -26.13 -32.60 -12.81
N LYS A 287 -26.29 -33.61 -11.96
CA LYS A 287 -25.16 -34.27 -11.29
C LYS A 287 -24.19 -34.90 -12.28
N LYS A 288 -24.70 -35.50 -13.39
CA LYS A 288 -23.85 -36.13 -14.38
C LYS A 288 -22.97 -35.12 -15.11
N GLY A 289 -23.57 -34.06 -15.62
CA GLY A 289 -22.82 -32.99 -16.28
C GLY A 289 -21.86 -32.26 -15.33
N ALA A 290 -22.26 -32.08 -14.07
CA ALA A 290 -21.41 -31.50 -13.03
C ALA A 290 -20.14 -32.34 -12.80
N ILE A 291 -20.24 -33.66 -12.69
CA ILE A 291 -19.10 -34.58 -12.52
C ILE A 291 -18.19 -34.55 -13.73
N GLU A 292 -18.73 -34.59 -14.95
CA GLU A 292 -17.96 -34.54 -16.19
C GLU A 292 -17.16 -33.20 -16.28
N THR A 293 -17.85 -32.08 -16.01
CA THR A 293 -17.21 -30.76 -16.04
C THR A 293 -16.17 -30.59 -14.93
N ALA A 294 -16.42 -31.14 -13.73
CA ALA A 294 -15.46 -31.10 -12.62
C ALA A 294 -14.18 -31.93 -12.92
N LYS A 295 -14.30 -33.03 -13.66
CA LYS A 295 -13.13 -33.82 -14.13
C LYS A 295 -12.27 -33.02 -15.09
N LEU A 296 -12.88 -32.24 -16.00
CA LEU A 296 -12.13 -31.34 -16.89
C LEU A 296 -11.43 -30.23 -16.10
N SER A 297 -12.14 -29.63 -15.13
CA SER A 297 -11.55 -28.66 -14.22
C SER A 297 -10.38 -29.24 -13.41
N LEU A 298 -10.53 -30.48 -12.91
CA LEU A 298 -9.48 -31.19 -12.18
C LEU A 298 -8.22 -31.37 -13.02
N ALA A 299 -8.36 -31.86 -14.25
CA ALA A 299 -7.25 -32.05 -15.16
C ALA A 299 -6.51 -30.73 -15.45
N GLY A 300 -7.25 -29.63 -15.67
CA GLY A 300 -6.67 -28.30 -15.85
C GLY A 300 -5.95 -27.78 -14.61
N ALA A 301 -6.50 -28.03 -13.41
CA ALA A 301 -5.90 -27.63 -12.14
C ALA A 301 -4.62 -28.45 -11.83
N GLU A 302 -4.60 -29.75 -12.16
CA GLU A 302 -3.40 -30.59 -12.02
C GLU A 302 -2.29 -30.11 -12.97
N LYS A 303 -2.62 -29.83 -14.22
CA LYS A 303 -1.67 -29.26 -15.21
C LYS A 303 -1.09 -27.90 -14.75
N ALA A 304 -1.90 -27.09 -14.04
CA ALA A 304 -1.49 -25.80 -13.50
C ALA A 304 -0.82 -25.89 -12.10
N ASN A 305 -0.66 -27.09 -11.55
CA ASN A 305 -0.17 -27.31 -10.17
C ASN A 305 -0.93 -26.55 -9.09
N ASN A 306 -2.25 -26.36 -9.28
CA ASN A 306 -3.11 -25.66 -8.31
C ASN A 306 -3.76 -26.64 -7.34
N ALA A 307 -3.12 -26.87 -6.19
CA ALA A 307 -3.52 -27.84 -5.18
C ALA A 307 -4.93 -27.61 -4.62
N ASP A 308 -5.35 -26.34 -4.47
CA ASP A 308 -6.65 -25.97 -3.92
C ASP A 308 -7.79 -26.43 -4.85
N TYR A 309 -7.67 -26.10 -6.16
CA TYR A 309 -8.66 -26.52 -7.14
C TYR A 309 -8.65 -28.03 -7.37
N VAL A 310 -7.50 -28.69 -7.29
CA VAL A 310 -7.39 -30.16 -7.31
C VAL A 310 -8.20 -30.75 -6.18
N LYS A 311 -8.01 -30.28 -4.94
CA LYS A 311 -8.76 -30.75 -3.77
C LYS A 311 -10.24 -30.49 -3.92
N MET A 312 -10.64 -29.24 -4.23
CA MET A 312 -12.05 -28.86 -4.38
C MET A 312 -12.80 -29.69 -5.43
N ASN A 313 -12.16 -29.99 -6.57
CA ASN A 313 -12.78 -30.82 -7.59
C ASN A 313 -12.92 -32.27 -7.17
N LYS A 314 -11.91 -32.86 -6.54
CA LYS A 314 -11.96 -34.24 -6.02
C LYS A 314 -13.06 -34.40 -4.98
N ASP A 315 -13.16 -33.47 -4.05
CA ASP A 315 -14.18 -33.48 -3.00
C ASP A 315 -15.60 -33.45 -3.60
N SER A 316 -15.83 -32.55 -4.58
CA SER A 316 -17.12 -32.42 -5.25
C SER A 316 -17.48 -33.64 -6.11
N ILE A 317 -16.53 -34.18 -6.86
CA ILE A 317 -16.78 -35.42 -7.63
C ILE A 317 -17.17 -36.57 -6.70
N ASN A 318 -16.48 -36.72 -5.56
CA ASN A 318 -16.81 -37.76 -4.57
C ASN A 318 -18.17 -37.52 -3.95
N GLU A 319 -18.54 -36.29 -3.62
CA GLU A 319 -19.85 -35.94 -3.05
C GLU A 319 -20.99 -36.25 -4.03
N TRP A 320 -20.86 -35.76 -5.29
CA TRP A 320 -21.95 -35.92 -6.28
C TRP A 320 -22.08 -37.33 -6.82
N SER A 321 -21.02 -38.16 -6.69
CA SER A 321 -21.08 -39.59 -7.07
C SER A 321 -21.79 -40.50 -6.04
N LYS A 322 -22.05 -40.00 -4.84
CA LYS A 322 -22.86 -40.74 -3.85
C LYS A 322 -24.30 -40.79 -4.32
N LYS A 323 -24.85 -42.00 -4.31
CA LYS A 323 -26.25 -42.27 -4.70
C LYS A 323 -27.25 -41.71 -3.67
#